data_8dee555cd0cc0c5098c3eb39789d4d49
#
_entry.id   8dee555cd0cc0c5098c3eb39789d4d49
#
_cell.length_a   1.000
_cell.length_b   1.000
_cell.length_c   1.000
_cell.angle_alpha   90.00
_cell.angle_beta   90.00
_cell.angle_gamma   90.00
#
_symmetry.space_group_name_H-M   'P 1'
#
loop_
_entity.id
_entity.type
_entity.pdbx_description
1 polymer ?
#
loop_
_entity_poly.entity_id
_entity_poly.type
_entity_poly.pdbx_seq_one_letter_code
_entity_poly.pdbx_strand_id
1 'polypeptide(L)'
;FEARSLLARERKGKFVLMWIMARYFLDYPWRKKTRRDRRLTGGQALLGGLLHAAHQRGVTLWLKSPLQSLVVEDGAVKGVVLERDGKALTVRARKAVLLGAGGFERNQAMREQYLPQPTDQTWTATPPGCNTGDAIQAGAAAGAALHLMSHSWGAPTLFVPKEEKFRALFVERSLPGCLVVNARGERFVNESCPYPE
;
A
#
# COMPACT_ATOMS: atom_id res chain seq x y z
N PHE A 1 12.99 19.61 8.20
CA PHE A 1 13.26 21.06 8.35
C PHE A 1 12.81 21.82 7.10
N GLU A 2 13.04 21.34 5.89
CA GLU A 2 12.66 22.04 4.65
C GLU A 2 11.14 22.10 4.43
N ALA A 3 10.42 21.02 4.76
CA ALA A 3 8.96 20.99 4.62
C ALA A 3 8.25 22.02 5.50
N ARG A 4 8.73 22.25 6.72
CA ARG A 4 8.18 23.25 7.63
C ARG A 4 8.29 24.66 7.05
N SER A 5 9.45 25.03 6.52
CA SER A 5 9.67 26.35 5.94
C SER A 5 8.83 26.61 4.68
N LEU A 6 8.52 25.55 3.91
CA LEU A 6 7.60 25.61 2.77
C LEU A 6 6.16 25.88 3.25
N LEU A 7 5.69 25.14 4.23
CA LEU A 7 4.33 25.27 4.78
C LEU A 7 4.12 26.60 5.50
N ALA A 8 5.12 27.08 6.23
CA ALA A 8 5.08 28.36 6.95
C ALA A 8 5.24 29.59 6.04
N ARG A 9 5.35 29.40 4.70
CA ARG A 9 5.57 30.48 3.71
C ARG A 9 6.79 31.38 4.01
N GLU A 10 7.78 30.85 4.71
CA GLU A 10 9.01 31.57 5.01
C GLU A 10 9.82 31.87 3.72
N ARG A 11 10.65 32.92 3.78
CA ARG A 11 11.55 33.23 2.62
C ARG A 11 12.44 32.05 2.23
N LYS A 12 12.96 31.31 3.21
CA LYS A 12 13.73 30.08 2.97
C LYS A 12 12.95 29.03 2.19
N GLY A 13 11.67 28.84 2.47
CA GLY A 13 10.79 27.92 1.75
C GLY A 13 10.66 28.27 0.26
N LYS A 14 10.56 29.56 -0.07
CA LYS A 14 10.53 30.02 -1.47
C LYS A 14 11.82 29.67 -2.21
N PHE A 15 12.99 29.82 -1.58
CA PHE A 15 14.27 29.42 -2.18
C PHE A 15 14.37 27.90 -2.36
N VAL A 16 13.93 27.11 -1.38
CA VAL A 16 13.89 25.67 -1.50
C VAL A 16 12.97 25.23 -2.66
N LEU A 17 11.79 25.84 -2.77
CA LEU A 17 10.87 25.55 -3.87
C LEU A 17 11.50 25.91 -5.25
N MET A 18 12.07 27.10 -5.34
CA MET A 18 12.75 27.57 -6.55
C MET A 18 13.89 26.62 -6.97
N TRP A 19 14.69 26.18 -5.98
CA TRP A 19 15.79 25.27 -6.22
C TRP A 19 15.32 23.87 -6.65
N ILE A 20 14.24 23.35 -6.03
CA ILE A 20 13.60 22.10 -6.42
C ILE A 20 13.10 22.18 -7.88
N MET A 21 12.41 23.27 -8.21
CA MET A 21 11.91 23.50 -9.57
C MET A 21 13.06 23.65 -10.58
N ALA A 22 14.08 24.42 -10.24
CA ALA A 22 15.26 24.57 -11.10
C ALA A 22 15.92 23.21 -11.39
N ARG A 23 16.15 22.39 -10.35
CA ARG A 23 16.71 21.03 -10.54
C ARG A 23 15.81 20.14 -11.38
N TYR A 24 14.50 20.25 -11.22
CA TYR A 24 13.56 19.48 -12.02
C TYR A 24 13.67 19.83 -13.51
N PHE A 25 13.70 21.10 -13.86
CA PHE A 25 13.77 21.54 -15.25
C PHE A 25 15.18 21.41 -15.85
N LEU A 26 16.23 21.60 -15.05
CA LEU A 26 17.61 21.43 -15.50
C LEU A 26 17.97 19.97 -15.81
N ASP A 27 17.22 18.99 -15.29
CA ASP A 27 17.39 17.59 -15.68
C ASP A 27 16.73 17.29 -17.04
N TYR A 28 17.10 18.09 -18.02
CA TYR A 28 16.53 18.05 -19.37
C TYR A 28 16.63 16.66 -20.05
N PRO A 29 17.76 15.91 -19.98
CA PRO A 29 17.84 14.58 -20.57
C PRO A 29 16.80 13.60 -20.01
N TRP A 30 16.45 13.74 -18.73
CA TRP A 30 15.43 12.93 -18.10
C TRP A 30 14.02 13.42 -18.44
N ARG A 31 13.81 14.73 -18.51
CA ARG A 31 12.52 15.32 -18.90
C ARG A 31 12.06 14.92 -20.31
N LYS A 32 13.01 14.67 -21.23
CA LYS A 32 12.68 14.10 -22.55
C LYS A 32 12.09 12.70 -22.48
N LYS A 33 12.44 11.91 -21.46
CA LYS A 33 12.00 10.53 -21.30
C LYS A 33 10.71 10.41 -20.47
N THR A 34 10.55 11.25 -19.45
CA THR A 34 9.43 11.16 -18.52
C THR A 34 9.21 12.48 -17.76
N ARG A 35 7.96 12.70 -17.33
CA ARG A 35 7.61 13.81 -16.43
C ARG A 35 7.89 13.52 -14.95
N ARG A 36 8.23 12.27 -14.59
CA ARG A 36 8.52 11.90 -13.21
C ARG A 36 9.88 12.43 -12.77
N ASP A 37 9.98 12.90 -11.52
CA ASP A 37 11.27 13.26 -10.92
C ASP A 37 12.10 11.99 -10.68
N ARG A 38 13.42 12.12 -10.68
CA ARG A 38 14.34 11.06 -10.25
C ARG A 38 14.33 10.89 -8.72
N ARG A 39 13.93 11.92 -8.00
CA ARG A 39 13.82 11.85 -6.55
C ARG A 39 12.54 11.16 -6.17
N LEU A 40 12.70 10.15 -5.35
CA LEU A 40 11.59 9.42 -4.76
C LEU A 40 11.22 10.05 -3.43
N THR A 41 9.92 10.13 -3.13
CA THR A 41 9.38 10.64 -1.87
C THR A 41 8.31 9.69 -1.33
N GLY A 42 7.98 9.80 -0.04
CA GLY A 42 6.95 8.97 0.59
C GLY A 42 7.20 7.48 0.43
N GLY A 43 6.16 6.71 0.14
CA GLY A 43 6.23 5.26 -0.03
C GLY A 43 7.20 4.80 -1.13
N GLN A 44 7.34 5.58 -2.20
CA GLN A 44 8.29 5.25 -3.27
C GLN A 44 9.75 5.34 -2.79
N ALA A 45 10.09 6.31 -1.93
CA ALA A 45 11.42 6.43 -1.35
C ALA A 45 11.72 5.24 -0.42
N LEU A 46 10.75 4.86 0.42
CA LEU A 46 10.87 3.70 1.30
C LEU A 46 11.10 2.42 0.51
N LEU A 47 10.22 2.12 -0.44
CA LEU A 47 10.33 0.92 -1.26
C LEU A 47 11.61 0.90 -2.12
N GLY A 48 11.99 2.05 -2.69
CA GLY A 48 13.23 2.18 -3.45
C GLY A 48 14.46 1.90 -2.59
N GLY A 49 14.50 2.42 -1.37
CA GLY A 49 15.56 2.15 -0.40
C GLY A 49 15.65 0.69 0.00
N LEU A 50 14.50 0.07 0.31
CA LEU A 50 14.44 -1.36 0.67
C LEU A 50 14.86 -2.26 -0.50
N LEU A 51 14.39 -1.96 -1.70
CA LEU A 51 14.76 -2.70 -2.91
C LEU A 51 16.26 -2.61 -3.20
N HIS A 52 16.84 -1.41 -3.06
CA HIS A 52 18.28 -1.20 -3.20
C HIS A 52 19.06 -2.01 -2.17
N ALA A 53 18.65 -1.98 -0.90
CA ALA A 53 19.27 -2.74 0.18
C ALA A 53 19.15 -4.26 -0.04
N ALA A 54 18.04 -4.75 -0.54
CA ALA A 54 17.83 -6.15 -0.89
C ALA A 54 18.78 -6.57 -2.02
N HIS A 55 18.87 -5.76 -3.07
CA HIS A 55 19.79 -6.00 -4.20
C HIS A 55 21.25 -6.06 -3.76
N GLN A 56 21.69 -5.11 -2.91
CA GLN A 56 23.06 -5.12 -2.35
C GLN A 56 23.36 -6.38 -1.53
N ARG A 57 22.35 -7.03 -0.97
CA ARG A 57 22.48 -8.28 -0.20
C ARG A 57 22.30 -9.55 -1.02
N GLY A 58 22.22 -9.42 -2.35
CA GLY A 58 22.04 -10.57 -3.25
C GLY A 58 20.66 -11.23 -3.16
N VAL A 59 19.64 -10.51 -2.64
CA VAL A 59 18.27 -11.05 -2.61
C VAL A 59 17.72 -11.10 -4.03
N THR A 60 17.31 -12.28 -4.46
CA THR A 60 16.68 -12.48 -5.76
C THR A 60 15.21 -12.06 -5.68
N LEU A 61 14.80 -11.11 -6.52
CA LEU A 61 13.42 -10.66 -6.63
C LEU A 61 12.76 -11.31 -7.85
N TRP A 62 11.66 -12.02 -7.62
CA TRP A 62 10.82 -12.55 -8.68
C TRP A 62 9.52 -11.76 -8.76
N LEU A 63 9.26 -11.20 -9.93
CA LEU A 63 8.00 -10.55 -10.25
C LEU A 63 7.07 -11.52 -10.96
N LYS A 64 5.76 -11.25 -10.93
CA LYS A 64 4.73 -12.08 -11.59
C LYS A 64 4.83 -13.56 -11.19
N SER A 65 5.04 -13.79 -9.90
CA SER A 65 5.17 -15.13 -9.35
C SER A 65 4.23 -15.27 -8.15
N PRO A 66 2.90 -15.35 -8.40
CA PRO A 66 1.92 -15.44 -7.31
C PRO A 66 2.07 -16.75 -6.54
N LEU A 67 1.81 -16.67 -5.24
CA LEU A 67 1.77 -17.83 -4.35
C LEU A 67 0.53 -18.66 -4.68
N GLN A 68 0.73 -19.97 -4.87
CA GLN A 68 -0.36 -20.94 -5.03
C GLN A 68 -0.63 -21.69 -3.73
N SER A 69 0.41 -22.18 -3.07
CA SER A 69 0.27 -22.90 -1.79
C SER A 69 1.59 -22.94 -1.01
N LEU A 70 1.49 -23.35 0.25
CA LEU A 70 2.65 -23.71 1.05
C LEU A 70 2.95 -25.21 0.92
N VAL A 71 4.23 -25.57 0.93
CA VAL A 71 4.66 -26.96 1.02
C VAL A 71 4.79 -27.30 2.51
N VAL A 72 3.92 -28.19 2.99
CA VAL A 72 3.91 -28.65 4.39
C VAL A 72 4.32 -30.12 4.41
N GLU A 73 5.33 -30.45 5.20
CA GLU A 73 5.84 -31.80 5.41
C GLU A 73 6.09 -31.99 6.91
N ASP A 74 5.60 -33.07 7.47
CA ASP A 74 5.73 -33.40 8.91
C ASP A 74 5.29 -32.25 9.84
N GLY A 75 4.21 -31.55 9.47
CA GLY A 75 3.67 -30.42 10.22
C GLY A 75 4.49 -29.13 10.14
N ALA A 76 5.50 -29.07 9.29
CA ALA A 76 6.36 -27.91 9.11
C ALA A 76 6.31 -27.36 7.68
N VAL A 77 6.29 -26.02 7.55
CA VAL A 77 6.40 -25.38 6.23
C VAL A 77 7.82 -25.52 5.71
N LYS A 78 7.99 -26.23 4.59
CA LYS A 78 9.28 -26.50 3.93
C LYS A 78 9.50 -25.71 2.65
N GLY A 79 8.52 -24.93 2.20
CA GLY A 79 8.65 -24.16 0.98
C GLY A 79 7.33 -23.58 0.51
N VAL A 80 7.33 -23.16 -0.74
CA VAL A 80 6.17 -22.56 -1.43
C VAL A 80 6.02 -23.15 -2.82
N VAL A 81 4.79 -23.21 -3.32
CA VAL A 81 4.49 -23.40 -4.71
C VAL A 81 4.05 -22.06 -5.29
N LEU A 82 4.75 -21.61 -6.30
CA LEU A 82 4.49 -20.38 -7.04
C LEU A 82 4.05 -20.72 -8.46
N GLU A 83 3.30 -19.83 -9.07
CA GLU A 83 3.13 -19.85 -10.52
C GLU A 83 4.19 -18.96 -11.17
N ARG A 84 4.91 -19.48 -12.14
CA ARG A 84 5.87 -18.71 -12.92
C ARG A 84 5.84 -19.14 -14.38
N ASP A 85 5.67 -18.15 -15.26
CA ASP A 85 5.57 -18.39 -16.72
C ASP A 85 4.51 -19.46 -17.08
N GLY A 86 3.37 -19.45 -16.37
CA GLY A 86 2.26 -20.38 -16.54
C GLY A 86 2.52 -21.80 -16.01
N LYS A 87 3.59 -22.02 -15.25
CA LYS A 87 3.95 -23.31 -14.66
C LYS A 87 4.07 -23.22 -13.15
N ALA A 88 3.66 -24.29 -12.46
CA ALA A 88 3.90 -24.43 -11.03
C ALA A 88 5.40 -24.64 -10.77
N LEU A 89 5.95 -23.85 -9.88
CA LEU A 89 7.35 -23.93 -9.45
C LEU A 89 7.41 -24.11 -7.94
N THR A 90 7.98 -25.22 -7.50
CA THR A 90 8.24 -25.45 -6.07
C THR A 90 9.57 -24.86 -5.65
N VAL A 91 9.57 -24.02 -4.62
CA VAL A 91 10.76 -23.42 -4.03
C VAL A 91 10.89 -23.90 -2.60
N ARG A 92 11.98 -24.59 -2.30
CA ARG A 92 12.28 -25.07 -0.95
C ARG A 92 12.91 -23.98 -0.10
N ALA A 93 12.42 -23.82 1.12
CA ALA A 93 12.99 -22.91 2.10
C ALA A 93 13.95 -23.64 3.04
N ARG A 94 15.16 -23.14 3.17
CA ARG A 94 16.18 -23.72 4.07
C ARG A 94 15.92 -23.41 5.54
N LYS A 95 15.28 -22.27 5.84
CA LYS A 95 15.03 -21.83 7.22
C LYS A 95 13.55 -21.61 7.49
N ALA A 96 12.91 -20.71 6.74
CA ALA A 96 11.52 -20.34 6.95
C ALA A 96 10.93 -19.70 5.68
N VAL A 97 9.60 -19.60 5.65
CA VAL A 97 8.83 -18.80 4.69
C VAL A 97 8.23 -17.64 5.46
N LEU A 98 8.45 -16.41 4.99
CA LEU A 98 7.80 -15.21 5.51
C LEU A 98 6.67 -14.81 4.57
N LEU A 99 5.45 -14.74 5.07
CA LEU A 99 4.29 -14.26 4.34
C LEU A 99 4.09 -12.76 4.62
N GLY A 100 4.25 -11.93 3.59
CA GLY A 100 4.14 -10.46 3.70
C GLY A 100 3.35 -9.85 2.55
N ALA A 101 2.31 -10.55 2.05
CA ALA A 101 1.58 -10.19 0.84
C ALA A 101 0.41 -9.21 1.06
N GLY A 102 0.35 -8.51 2.18
CA GLY A 102 -0.69 -7.51 2.47
C GLY A 102 -1.94 -8.10 3.09
N GLY A 103 -3.02 -7.32 3.04
CA GLY A 103 -4.31 -7.64 3.65
C GLY A 103 -5.30 -8.33 2.71
N PHE A 104 -6.59 -8.18 3.03
CA PHE A 104 -7.69 -8.80 2.28
C PHE A 104 -8.79 -7.81 1.88
N GLU A 105 -8.50 -6.54 1.82
CA GLU A 105 -9.52 -5.50 1.55
C GLU A 105 -10.16 -5.62 0.15
N ARG A 106 -9.57 -6.40 -0.75
CA ARG A 106 -10.15 -6.73 -2.07
C ARG A 106 -10.80 -8.12 -2.14
N ASN A 107 -10.97 -8.77 -1.00
CA ASN A 107 -11.66 -10.05 -0.91
C ASN A 107 -13.01 -9.86 -0.19
N GLN A 108 -14.13 -9.87 -0.95
CA GLN A 108 -15.46 -9.63 -0.40
C GLN A 108 -15.85 -10.64 0.67
N ALA A 109 -15.59 -11.92 0.44
CA ALA A 109 -15.93 -12.98 1.40
C ALA A 109 -15.18 -12.82 2.74
N MET A 110 -13.88 -12.50 2.69
CA MET A 110 -13.12 -12.25 3.92
C MET A 110 -13.59 -10.95 4.61
N ARG A 111 -13.97 -9.93 3.85
CA ARG A 111 -14.53 -8.71 4.43
C ARG A 111 -15.85 -9.00 5.15
N GLU A 112 -16.77 -9.74 4.54
CA GLU A 112 -18.04 -10.12 5.14
C GLU A 112 -17.85 -10.98 6.38
N GLN A 113 -16.85 -11.86 6.38
CA GLN A 113 -16.54 -12.72 7.50
C GLN A 113 -15.93 -11.98 8.70
N TYR A 114 -15.05 -11.01 8.46
CA TYR A 114 -14.20 -10.44 9.50
C TYR A 114 -14.49 -8.98 9.83
N LEU A 115 -14.97 -8.18 8.89
CA LEU A 115 -15.12 -6.74 9.08
C LEU A 115 -16.54 -6.34 9.45
N PRO A 116 -16.74 -5.18 10.10
CA PRO A 116 -18.07 -4.63 10.35
C PRO A 116 -18.90 -4.48 9.07
N GLN A 117 -20.19 -4.69 9.19
CA GLN A 117 -21.16 -4.57 8.09
C GLN A 117 -21.91 -3.23 8.16
N PRO A 118 -22.28 -2.63 7.02
CA PRO A 118 -22.05 -3.12 5.64
C PRO A 118 -20.58 -2.90 5.20
N THR A 119 -20.09 -3.77 4.32
CA THR A 119 -18.74 -3.65 3.76
C THR A 119 -18.71 -4.05 2.29
N ASP A 120 -17.86 -3.40 1.49
CA ASP A 120 -17.72 -3.65 0.07
C ASP A 120 -16.25 -3.61 -0.34
N GLN A 121 -15.81 -4.60 -1.13
CA GLN A 121 -14.43 -4.70 -1.60
C GLN A 121 -14.00 -3.54 -2.51
N THR A 122 -14.93 -2.76 -3.03
CA THR A 122 -14.63 -1.57 -3.82
C THR A 122 -14.25 -0.37 -2.96
N TRP A 123 -14.61 -0.36 -1.68
CA TRP A 123 -14.33 0.74 -0.74
C TRP A 123 -12.87 0.76 -0.29
N THR A 124 -11.96 0.79 -1.22
CA THR A 124 -10.52 0.84 -0.92
C THR A 124 -9.76 1.58 -2.02
N ALA A 125 -8.65 2.18 -1.64
CA ALA A 125 -7.70 2.78 -2.58
C ALA A 125 -6.76 1.73 -3.23
N THR A 126 -6.79 0.49 -2.76
CA THR A 126 -6.01 -0.62 -3.32
C THR A 126 -6.49 -0.95 -4.73
N PRO A 127 -5.60 -1.10 -5.71
CA PRO A 127 -5.97 -1.51 -7.05
C PRO A 127 -6.67 -2.88 -7.08
N PRO A 128 -7.58 -3.13 -8.05
CA PRO A 128 -8.15 -4.46 -8.27
C PRO A 128 -7.05 -5.54 -8.43
N GLY A 129 -7.30 -6.74 -7.92
CA GLY A 129 -6.36 -7.85 -7.99
C GLY A 129 -5.18 -7.79 -7.02
N CYS A 130 -5.14 -6.79 -6.13
CA CYS A 130 -4.16 -6.70 -5.05
C CYS A 130 -4.84 -6.92 -3.69
N ASN A 131 -4.09 -7.40 -2.69
CA ASN A 131 -4.55 -7.60 -1.32
C ASN A 131 -5.85 -8.42 -1.22
N THR A 132 -5.83 -9.60 -1.85
CA THR A 132 -6.94 -10.56 -1.90
C THR A 132 -6.91 -11.57 -0.75
N GLY A 133 -5.93 -11.46 0.16
CA GLY A 133 -5.81 -12.32 1.32
C GLY A 133 -5.13 -13.66 1.05
N ASP A 134 -4.50 -13.84 -0.10
CA ASP A 134 -3.93 -15.12 -0.54
C ASP A 134 -2.94 -15.70 0.46
N ALA A 135 -2.02 -14.88 0.99
CA ALA A 135 -1.05 -15.34 1.97
C ALA A 135 -1.69 -15.66 3.33
N ILE A 136 -2.74 -14.95 3.71
CA ILE A 136 -3.50 -15.23 4.94
C ILE A 136 -4.18 -16.58 4.81
N GLN A 137 -4.85 -16.82 3.68
CA GLN A 137 -5.54 -18.09 3.41
C GLN A 137 -4.54 -19.25 3.31
N ALA A 138 -3.41 -19.07 2.63
CA ALA A 138 -2.37 -20.07 2.55
C ALA A 138 -1.76 -20.41 3.90
N GLY A 139 -1.57 -19.39 4.76
CA GLY A 139 -1.11 -19.58 6.14
C GLY A 139 -2.13 -20.36 6.98
N ALA A 140 -3.40 -19.99 6.93
CA ALA A 140 -4.48 -20.67 7.62
C ALA A 140 -4.62 -22.12 7.18
N ALA A 141 -4.54 -22.40 5.88
CA ALA A 141 -4.56 -23.75 5.33
C ALA A 141 -3.38 -24.61 5.81
N ALA A 142 -2.25 -23.98 6.12
CA ALA A 142 -1.08 -24.65 6.73
C ALA A 142 -1.14 -24.74 8.25
N GLY A 143 -2.27 -24.37 8.90
CA GLY A 143 -2.46 -24.45 10.34
C GLY A 143 -2.02 -23.21 11.12
N ALA A 144 -1.75 -22.09 10.48
CA ALA A 144 -1.43 -20.85 11.17
C ALA A 144 -2.65 -20.30 11.93
N ALA A 145 -2.44 -19.83 13.15
CA ALA A 145 -3.46 -19.12 13.91
C ALA A 145 -3.67 -17.72 13.30
N LEU A 146 -4.94 -17.36 13.10
CA LEU A 146 -5.34 -16.01 12.69
C LEU A 146 -5.72 -15.20 13.93
N HIS A 147 -5.25 -13.97 14.01
CA HIS A 147 -5.53 -13.09 15.14
C HIS A 147 -5.88 -11.68 14.65
N LEU A 148 -6.75 -10.99 15.42
CA LEU A 148 -7.17 -9.61 15.15
C LEU A 148 -7.78 -9.40 13.74
N MET A 149 -8.41 -10.41 13.17
CA MET A 149 -8.97 -10.35 11.82
C MET A 149 -10.10 -9.33 11.66
N SER A 150 -10.81 -9.01 12.76
CA SER A 150 -11.84 -7.96 12.80
C SER A 150 -11.28 -6.56 12.94
N HIS A 151 -9.97 -6.42 13.19
CA HIS A 151 -9.33 -5.12 13.29
C HIS A 151 -8.85 -4.65 11.92
N SER A 152 -9.27 -3.47 11.53
CA SER A 152 -8.84 -2.84 10.28
C SER A 152 -8.27 -1.45 10.55
N TRP A 153 -7.24 -1.10 9.81
CA TRP A 153 -6.77 0.28 9.77
C TRP A 153 -7.49 0.99 8.62
N GLY A 154 -8.57 1.65 8.97
CA GLY A 154 -9.42 2.38 8.02
C GLY A 154 -8.92 3.81 7.80
N ALA A 155 -8.94 4.27 6.57
CA ALA A 155 -8.76 5.67 6.22
C ALA A 155 -9.95 6.12 5.35
N PRO A 156 -10.44 7.37 5.50
CA PRO A 156 -11.48 7.87 4.61
C PRO A 156 -11.04 7.79 3.15
N THR A 157 -11.94 7.34 2.30
CA THR A 157 -11.72 7.25 0.85
C THR A 157 -12.76 8.07 0.12
N LEU A 158 -12.35 8.70 -0.99
CA LEU A 158 -13.22 9.45 -1.88
C LEU A 158 -13.55 8.60 -3.10
N PHE A 159 -14.84 8.46 -3.36
CA PHE A 159 -15.33 7.93 -4.64
C PHE A 159 -15.15 8.98 -5.73
N VAL A 160 -14.46 8.62 -6.80
CA VAL A 160 -14.32 9.46 -8.00
C VAL A 160 -15.00 8.73 -9.16
N PRO A 161 -16.08 9.29 -9.73
CA PRO A 161 -16.77 8.66 -10.86
C PRO A 161 -15.80 8.33 -12.00
N LYS A 162 -15.95 7.15 -12.60
CA LYS A 162 -15.12 6.61 -13.70
C LYS A 162 -13.70 6.18 -13.31
N GLU A 163 -13.33 6.22 -12.04
CA GLU A 163 -12.09 5.60 -11.57
C GLU A 163 -12.35 4.18 -11.06
N GLU A 164 -11.41 3.27 -11.30
CA GLU A 164 -11.49 1.86 -10.88
C GLU A 164 -11.31 1.66 -9.38
N LYS A 165 -10.83 2.68 -8.68
CA LYS A 165 -10.55 2.63 -7.25
C LYS A 165 -10.84 3.96 -6.57
N PHE A 166 -11.15 3.88 -5.30
CA PHE A 166 -11.29 5.07 -4.45
C PHE A 166 -9.93 5.73 -4.20
N ARG A 167 -9.95 7.02 -3.95
CA ARG A 167 -8.74 7.77 -3.53
C ARG A 167 -8.71 7.88 -2.01
N ALA A 168 -7.61 7.48 -1.39
CA ALA A 168 -7.43 7.67 0.05
C ALA A 168 -7.17 9.13 0.38
N LEU A 169 -7.87 9.64 1.40
CA LEU A 169 -7.75 11.01 1.90
C LEU A 169 -6.94 11.01 3.19
N PHE A 170 -5.62 11.06 3.09
CA PHE A 170 -4.76 11.05 4.27
C PHE A 170 -4.56 12.43 4.88
N VAL A 171 -4.18 13.41 4.06
CA VAL A 171 -3.84 14.77 4.47
C VAL A 171 -4.94 15.74 4.08
N GLU A 172 -5.54 15.53 2.92
CA GLU A 172 -6.51 16.44 2.30
C GLU A 172 -7.69 16.74 3.20
N ARG A 173 -8.17 15.73 3.95
CA ARG A 173 -9.29 15.88 4.87
C ARG A 173 -9.02 16.85 6.04
N SER A 174 -7.77 16.96 6.45
CA SER A 174 -7.35 17.84 7.57
C SER A 174 -6.89 19.22 7.13
N LEU A 175 -6.89 19.51 5.83
CA LEU A 175 -6.54 20.84 5.32
C LEU A 175 -7.67 21.84 5.61
N PRO A 176 -7.32 23.13 5.85
CA PRO A 176 -8.31 24.18 5.99
C PRO A 176 -9.26 24.25 4.79
N GLY A 177 -10.57 24.30 5.06
CA GLY A 177 -11.60 24.32 4.03
C GLY A 177 -12.18 22.94 3.66
N CYS A 178 -11.70 21.87 4.27
CA CYS A 178 -12.33 20.56 4.18
C CYS A 178 -13.37 20.40 5.29
N LEU A 179 -14.55 19.91 4.93
CA LEU A 179 -15.64 19.60 5.85
C LEU A 179 -16.32 18.31 5.41
N VAL A 180 -16.48 17.37 6.31
CA VAL A 180 -17.18 16.10 6.08
C VAL A 180 -18.57 16.18 6.69
N VAL A 181 -19.60 16.01 5.87
CA VAL A 181 -21.01 16.06 6.26
C VAL A 181 -21.74 14.78 5.87
N ASN A 182 -22.80 14.46 6.62
CA ASN A 182 -23.70 13.38 6.27
C ASN A 182 -24.70 13.81 5.15
N ALA A 183 -25.59 12.92 4.76
CA ALA A 183 -26.60 13.19 3.72
C ALA A 183 -27.57 14.35 4.08
N ARG A 184 -27.66 14.74 5.36
CA ARG A 184 -28.46 15.89 5.84
C ARG A 184 -27.70 17.21 5.87
N GLY A 185 -26.41 17.19 5.50
CA GLY A 185 -25.53 18.36 5.56
C GLY A 185 -24.97 18.64 6.97
N GLU A 186 -25.12 17.73 7.91
CA GLU A 186 -24.64 17.88 9.30
C GLU A 186 -23.22 17.36 9.41
N ARG A 187 -22.33 18.16 10.00
CA ARG A 187 -20.97 17.71 10.35
C ARG A 187 -21.02 16.68 11.47
N PHE A 188 -20.39 15.53 11.31
CA PHE A 188 -20.44 14.42 12.25
C PHE A 188 -19.06 13.92 12.69
N VAL A 189 -17.97 14.46 12.15
CA VAL A 189 -16.62 14.00 12.43
C VAL A 189 -15.67 15.20 12.58
N ASN A 190 -14.59 15.01 13.31
CA ASN A 190 -13.46 15.94 13.30
C ASN A 190 -12.46 15.49 12.23
N GLU A 191 -12.37 16.23 11.14
CA GLU A 191 -11.53 15.90 9.99
C GLU A 191 -10.04 15.84 10.31
N SER A 192 -9.62 16.49 11.41
CA SER A 192 -8.22 16.53 11.84
C SER A 192 -7.86 15.41 12.82
N CYS A 193 -8.83 14.61 13.30
CA CYS A 193 -8.54 13.47 14.14
C CYS A 193 -7.62 12.46 13.43
N PRO A 194 -6.70 11.82 14.16
CA PRO A 194 -6.04 10.62 13.64
C PRO A 194 -7.07 9.58 13.23
N TYR A 195 -6.84 8.90 12.14
CA TYR A 195 -7.56 7.69 11.86
C TYR A 195 -6.81 6.53 12.55
N PRO A 196 -7.45 5.63 13.24
CA PRO A 196 -8.81 5.10 13.14
C PRO A 196 -9.77 5.52 14.29
N GLU A 197 -9.79 6.75 14.71
CA GLU A 197 -10.76 7.22 15.72
C GLU A 197 -12.10 7.61 15.08
#